data_eb7886b2fcd0337fe7bd743fdbba8300
#
_entry.id   eb7886b2fcd0337fe7bd743fdbba8300
#
_cell.length_a   1.000
_cell.length_b   1.000
_cell.length_c   1.000
_cell.angle_alpha   90.00
_cell.angle_beta   90.00
_cell.angle_gamma   90.00
#
_symmetry.space_group_name_H-M   'P 1'
#
loop_
_entity.id
_entity.type
_entity.pdbx_description
1 polymer ?
#
loop_
_entity_poly.entity_id
_entity_poly.type
_entity_poly.pdbx_seq_one_letter_code
_entity_poly.pdbx_strand_id
1 'polypeptide(L)'
;MDYTEKMRRYFRDNTYSKHINASKEYIYSHIKERITIEDLADSLGVSASYLSRLFKKETGISVSAYIRRQKIEMAKNLLQYSDYSIIEIANRLSFSSQSHFIQQFREVTGMTPGKYRDEHYMIHWDIEKELCVASESELKKEQD
;
A
#
# COMPACT_ATOMS: atom_id res chain seq x y z
N MET A 1 -31.38 9.10 -16.25
CA MET A 1 -30.24 8.47 -16.93
C MET A 1 -30.62 7.08 -17.37
N ASP A 2 -30.53 6.88 -18.67
CA ASP A 2 -30.89 5.61 -19.28
C ASP A 2 -29.86 4.54 -18.94
N TYR A 3 -30.32 3.30 -18.74
CA TYR A 3 -29.49 2.13 -18.44
C TYR A 3 -28.38 1.93 -19.51
N THR A 4 -28.68 2.23 -20.76
CA THR A 4 -27.76 2.13 -21.90
C THR A 4 -26.60 3.13 -21.80
N GLU A 5 -26.84 4.34 -21.28
CA GLU A 5 -25.77 5.32 -21.05
C GLU A 5 -24.87 4.94 -19.89
N LYS A 6 -25.43 4.37 -18.81
CA LYS A 6 -24.66 3.82 -17.68
C LYS A 6 -23.76 2.67 -18.14
N MET A 7 -24.25 1.79 -18.99
CA MET A 7 -23.50 0.68 -19.57
C MET A 7 -22.40 1.18 -20.50
N ARG A 8 -22.66 2.17 -21.34
CA ARG A 8 -21.67 2.80 -22.22
C ARG A 8 -20.54 3.49 -21.43
N ARG A 9 -20.90 4.18 -20.34
CA ARG A 9 -19.91 4.76 -19.43
C ARG A 9 -19.09 3.67 -18.75
N TYR A 10 -19.75 2.64 -18.25
CA TYR A 10 -19.08 1.51 -17.59
C TYR A 10 -18.09 0.83 -18.53
N PHE A 11 -18.49 0.55 -19.76
CA PHE A 11 -17.58 -0.07 -20.76
C PHE A 11 -16.48 0.88 -21.20
N ARG A 12 -16.76 2.17 -21.31
CA ARG A 12 -15.75 3.19 -21.66
C ARG A 12 -14.74 3.35 -20.55
N ASP A 13 -15.21 3.48 -19.32
CA ASP A 13 -14.37 3.57 -18.13
C ASP A 13 -13.60 2.28 -17.91
N ASN A 14 -14.19 1.13 -18.26
CA ASN A 14 -13.53 -0.17 -18.15
C ASN A 14 -12.42 -0.38 -19.19
N THR A 15 -12.52 0.23 -20.38
CA THR A 15 -11.47 0.15 -21.40
C THR A 15 -10.22 0.95 -21.00
N TYR A 16 -10.41 2.16 -20.45
CA TYR A 16 -9.34 2.97 -19.90
C TYR A 16 -8.81 2.38 -18.59
N SER A 17 -9.69 1.91 -17.73
CA SER A 17 -9.33 1.34 -16.43
C SER A 17 -8.64 -0.01 -16.55
N LYS A 18 -8.69 -0.71 -17.70
CA LYS A 18 -7.99 -1.97 -17.90
C LYS A 18 -6.47 -1.84 -17.77
N HIS A 19 -5.89 -0.83 -18.41
CA HIS A 19 -4.45 -0.56 -18.28
C HIS A 19 -4.10 -0.07 -16.86
N ILE A 20 -4.96 0.74 -16.26
CA ILE A 20 -4.75 1.25 -14.91
C ILE A 20 -4.87 0.13 -13.88
N ASN A 21 -5.86 -0.75 -14.01
CA ASN A 21 -6.02 -1.91 -13.12
C ASN A 21 -4.83 -2.87 -13.25
N ALA A 22 -4.38 -3.14 -14.46
CA ALA A 22 -3.20 -3.96 -14.72
C ALA A 22 -1.94 -3.33 -14.13
N SER A 23 -1.80 -2.00 -14.21
CA SER A 23 -0.71 -1.26 -13.59
C SER A 23 -0.72 -1.41 -12.07
N LYS A 24 -1.87 -1.26 -11.45
CA LYS A 24 -2.04 -1.42 -10.00
C LYS A 24 -1.71 -2.84 -9.54
N GLU A 25 -2.15 -3.84 -10.28
CA GLU A 25 -1.83 -5.25 -10.00
C GLU A 25 -0.33 -5.52 -10.11
N TYR A 26 0.32 -5.00 -11.14
CA TYR A 26 1.77 -5.13 -11.31
C TYR A 26 2.51 -4.48 -10.14
N ILE A 27 2.12 -3.27 -9.78
CA ILE A 27 2.73 -2.54 -8.65
C ILE A 27 2.55 -3.32 -7.35
N TYR A 28 1.36 -3.84 -7.10
CA TYR A 28 1.09 -4.64 -5.90
C TYR A 28 1.96 -5.90 -5.86
N SER A 29 2.06 -6.61 -6.98
CA SER A 29 2.85 -7.86 -7.08
C SER A 29 4.35 -7.62 -6.91
N HIS A 30 4.85 -6.44 -7.29
CA HIS A 30 6.27 -6.10 -7.28
C HIS A 30 6.61 -5.03 -6.23
N ILE A 31 5.74 -4.83 -5.23
CA ILE A 31 5.88 -3.72 -4.27
C ILE A 31 7.18 -3.79 -3.46
N LYS A 32 7.73 -4.98 -3.29
CA LYS A 32 9.00 -5.18 -2.57
C LYS A 32 10.22 -4.91 -3.45
N GLU A 33 10.03 -4.71 -4.75
CA GLU A 33 11.08 -4.48 -5.71
C GLU A 33 11.17 -3.01 -6.10
N ARG A 34 12.23 -2.65 -6.80
CA ARG A 34 12.36 -1.34 -7.41
C ARG A 34 11.57 -1.33 -8.72
N ILE A 35 10.50 -0.55 -8.75
CA ILE A 35 9.62 -0.46 -9.91
C ILE A 35 9.89 0.83 -10.67
N THR A 36 10.13 0.73 -11.98
CA THR A 36 10.24 1.89 -12.86
C THR A 36 9.04 1.95 -13.79
N ILE A 37 8.74 3.14 -14.31
CA ILE A 37 7.64 3.31 -15.27
C ILE A 37 7.92 2.56 -16.58
N GLU A 38 9.18 2.43 -16.96
CA GLU A 38 9.61 1.68 -18.13
C GLU A 38 9.27 0.20 -17.98
N ASP A 39 9.58 -0.40 -16.84
CA ASP A 39 9.24 -1.79 -16.53
C ASP A 39 7.73 -2.02 -16.60
N LEU A 40 6.98 -1.11 -16.01
CA LEU A 40 5.53 -1.17 -15.98
C LEU A 40 4.93 -1.06 -17.38
N ALA A 41 5.40 -0.10 -18.17
CA ALA A 41 4.95 0.10 -19.55
C ALA A 41 5.28 -1.09 -20.43
N ASP A 42 6.48 -1.66 -20.29
CA ASP A 42 6.90 -2.87 -21.01
C ASP A 42 5.98 -4.06 -20.71
N SER A 43 5.60 -4.23 -19.45
CA SER A 43 4.70 -5.32 -19.04
C SER A 43 3.31 -5.19 -19.64
N LEU A 44 2.88 -3.98 -19.96
CA LEU A 44 1.57 -3.68 -20.53
C LEU A 44 1.59 -3.55 -22.05
N GLY A 45 2.78 -3.56 -22.68
CA GLY A 45 2.94 -3.39 -24.11
C GLY A 45 2.62 -2.00 -24.61
N VAL A 46 2.81 -0.98 -23.78
CA VAL A 46 2.57 0.44 -24.11
C VAL A 46 3.84 1.25 -23.88
N SER A 47 3.88 2.49 -24.40
CA SER A 47 5.00 3.38 -24.14
C SER A 47 4.92 3.99 -22.73
N ALA A 48 6.07 4.30 -22.17
CA ALA A 48 6.15 4.93 -20.84
C ALA A 48 5.45 6.30 -20.84
N SER A 49 5.58 7.08 -21.92
CA SER A 49 4.93 8.38 -22.06
C SER A 49 3.41 8.25 -22.08
N TYR A 50 2.88 7.28 -22.79
CA TYR A 50 1.44 7.02 -22.85
C TYR A 50 0.91 6.61 -21.49
N LEU A 51 1.57 5.65 -20.83
CA LEU A 51 1.16 5.18 -19.51
C LEU A 51 1.20 6.29 -18.47
N SER A 52 2.24 7.11 -18.48
CA SER A 52 2.38 8.23 -17.55
C SER A 52 1.22 9.21 -17.66
N ARG A 53 0.84 9.57 -18.88
CA ARG A 53 -0.27 10.49 -19.12
C ARG A 53 -1.61 9.88 -18.75
N LEU A 54 -1.84 8.65 -19.14
CA LEU A 54 -3.08 7.93 -18.85
C LEU A 54 -3.28 7.74 -17.35
N PHE A 55 -2.23 7.31 -16.65
CA PHE A 55 -2.28 7.07 -15.22
C PHE A 55 -2.61 8.35 -14.44
N LYS A 56 -1.92 9.46 -14.76
CA LYS A 56 -2.18 10.74 -14.11
C LYS A 56 -3.57 11.27 -14.42
N LYS A 57 -4.06 11.07 -15.66
CA LYS A 57 -5.39 11.50 -16.06
C LYS A 57 -6.48 10.75 -15.27
N GLU A 58 -6.34 9.45 -15.09
CA GLU A 58 -7.37 8.65 -14.43
C GLU A 58 -7.27 8.66 -12.91
N THR A 59 -6.07 8.64 -12.35
CA THR A 59 -5.87 8.57 -10.89
C THR A 59 -5.64 9.93 -10.24
N GLY A 60 -5.28 10.93 -11.02
CA GLY A 60 -4.94 12.27 -10.51
C GLY A 60 -3.52 12.40 -9.99
N ILE A 61 -2.76 11.32 -9.89
CA ILE A 61 -1.38 11.32 -9.38
C ILE A 61 -0.45 10.61 -10.36
N SER A 62 0.84 10.92 -10.28
CA SER A 62 1.85 10.25 -11.12
C SER A 62 2.04 8.79 -10.70
N VAL A 63 2.56 7.97 -11.61
CA VAL A 63 2.91 6.57 -11.32
C VAL A 63 3.90 6.50 -10.15
N SER A 64 4.92 7.35 -10.16
CA SER A 64 5.93 7.38 -9.09
C SER A 64 5.32 7.70 -7.72
N ALA A 65 4.41 8.65 -7.67
CA ALA A 65 3.70 9.00 -6.43
C ALA A 65 2.80 7.87 -5.96
N TYR A 66 2.15 7.18 -6.88
CA TYR A 66 1.31 6.02 -6.57
C TYR A 66 2.14 4.88 -5.98
N ILE A 67 3.27 4.53 -6.62
CA ILE A 67 4.19 3.49 -6.12
C ILE A 67 4.67 3.84 -4.71
N ARG A 68 5.08 5.09 -4.50
CA ARG A 68 5.52 5.57 -3.19
C ARG A 68 4.43 5.39 -2.13
N ARG A 69 3.20 5.78 -2.43
CA ARG A 69 2.06 5.63 -1.51
C ARG A 69 1.79 4.16 -1.18
N GLN A 70 1.85 3.29 -2.17
CA GLN A 70 1.64 1.86 -1.95
C GLN A 70 2.73 1.25 -1.08
N LYS A 71 3.99 1.64 -1.27
CA LYS A 71 5.10 1.21 -0.41
C LYS A 71 4.92 1.71 1.02
N ILE A 72 4.46 2.95 1.20
CA ILE A 72 4.20 3.50 2.53
C ILE A 72 3.03 2.78 3.21
N GLU A 73 1.97 2.41 2.48
CA GLU A 73 0.87 1.61 3.04
C GLU A 73 1.36 0.23 3.50
N MET A 74 2.22 -0.43 2.72
CA MET A 74 2.85 -1.68 3.14
C MET A 74 3.75 -1.47 4.36
N ALA A 75 4.49 -0.36 4.41
CA ALA A 75 5.33 -0.01 5.55
C ALA A 75 4.49 0.17 6.82
N LYS A 76 3.34 0.82 6.73
CA LYS A 76 2.40 0.95 7.86
C LYS A 76 2.00 -0.41 8.42
N ASN A 77 1.66 -1.35 7.53
CA ASN A 77 1.31 -2.71 7.94
C ASN A 77 2.47 -3.40 8.66
N LEU A 78 3.68 -3.29 8.12
CA LEU A 78 4.87 -3.88 8.74
C LEU A 78 5.22 -3.22 10.08
N LEU A 79 5.03 -1.91 10.21
CA LEU A 79 5.25 -1.20 11.46
C LEU A 79 4.25 -1.62 12.53
N GLN A 80 3.01 -1.86 12.15
CA GLN A 80 1.91 -2.17 13.05
C GLN A 80 1.90 -3.64 13.47
N TYR A 81 2.15 -4.56 12.52
CA TYR A 81 1.94 -6.00 12.72
C TYR A 81 3.21 -6.84 12.74
N SER A 82 4.39 -6.24 12.65
CA SER A 82 5.65 -6.96 12.70
C SER A 82 6.66 -6.30 13.62
N ASP A 83 7.70 -7.05 13.99
CA ASP A 83 8.81 -6.57 14.81
C ASP A 83 10.02 -6.14 13.97
N TYR A 84 9.87 -6.02 12.66
CA TYR A 84 10.95 -5.58 11.80
C TYR A 84 11.43 -4.18 12.20
N SER A 85 12.74 -3.99 12.23
CA SER A 85 13.34 -2.67 12.46
C SER A 85 13.04 -1.73 11.30
N ILE A 86 13.20 -0.42 11.54
CA ILE A 86 12.97 0.60 10.50
C ILE A 86 13.88 0.33 9.28
N ILE A 87 15.16 -0.04 9.52
CA ILE A 87 16.09 -0.33 8.44
C ILE A 87 15.70 -1.60 7.66
N GLU A 88 15.20 -2.62 8.36
CA GLU A 88 14.72 -3.84 7.70
C GLU A 88 13.51 -3.57 6.80
N ILE A 89 12.57 -2.74 7.27
CA ILE A 89 11.40 -2.34 6.47
C ILE A 89 11.86 -1.56 5.23
N ALA A 90 12.78 -0.61 5.39
CA ALA A 90 13.33 0.16 4.27
C ALA A 90 13.97 -0.76 3.22
N ASN A 91 14.73 -1.75 3.65
CA ASN A 91 15.38 -2.70 2.77
C ASN A 91 14.37 -3.63 2.08
N ARG A 92 13.38 -4.13 2.81
CA ARG A 92 12.35 -5.02 2.27
C ARG A 92 11.50 -4.35 1.20
N LEU A 93 11.29 -3.05 1.31
CA LEU A 93 10.51 -2.27 0.35
C LEU A 93 11.37 -1.60 -0.71
N SER A 94 12.67 -1.92 -0.76
CA SER A 94 13.63 -1.42 -1.75
C SER A 94 13.75 0.10 -1.77
N PHE A 95 13.73 0.72 -0.60
CA PHE A 95 14.14 2.11 -0.46
C PHE A 95 15.66 2.20 -0.56
N SER A 96 16.18 3.31 -1.11
CA SER A 96 17.60 3.49 -1.33
C SER A 96 18.40 3.58 -0.03
N SER A 97 17.78 4.06 1.05
CA SER A 97 18.38 4.17 2.38
C SER A 97 17.30 4.28 3.44
N GLN A 98 17.69 4.06 4.71
CA GLN A 98 16.79 4.30 5.85
C GLN A 98 16.35 5.75 5.91
N SER A 99 17.26 6.68 5.67
CA SER A 99 16.96 8.12 5.67
C SER A 99 15.94 8.48 4.59
N HIS A 100 16.08 7.91 3.40
CA HIS A 100 15.14 8.10 2.31
C HIS A 100 13.74 7.57 2.67
N PHE A 101 13.69 6.39 3.27
CA PHE A 101 12.43 5.79 3.75
C PHE A 101 11.75 6.69 4.78
N ILE A 102 12.50 7.14 5.80
CA ILE A 102 11.97 8.00 6.86
C ILE A 102 11.41 9.30 6.27
N GLN A 103 12.14 9.92 5.33
CA GLN A 103 11.70 11.13 4.65
C GLN A 103 10.41 10.92 3.87
N GLN A 104 10.35 9.85 3.07
CA GLN A 104 9.18 9.53 2.27
C GLN A 104 7.97 9.20 3.14
N PHE A 105 8.17 8.45 4.21
CA PHE A 105 7.11 8.10 5.15
C PHE A 105 6.54 9.37 5.81
N ARG A 106 7.41 10.27 6.25
CA ARG A 106 7.00 11.53 6.85
C ARG A 106 6.24 12.43 5.87
N GLU A 107 6.68 12.49 4.62
CA GLU A 107 5.98 13.28 3.59
C GLU A 107 4.56 12.76 3.32
N VAL A 108 4.37 11.45 3.32
CA VAL A 108 3.06 10.83 3.04
C VAL A 108 2.15 10.84 4.26
N THR A 109 2.68 10.54 5.45
CA THR A 109 1.85 10.33 6.66
C THR A 109 1.85 11.52 7.61
N GLY A 110 2.83 12.42 7.51
CA GLY A 110 3.01 13.54 8.44
C GLY A 110 3.75 13.19 9.72
N MET A 111 4.17 11.92 9.90
CA MET A 111 4.90 11.49 11.09
C MET A 111 6.04 10.54 10.72
N THR A 112 7.00 10.35 11.62
CA THR A 112 8.11 9.41 11.41
C THR A 112 7.62 7.97 11.56
N PRO A 113 8.31 6.99 10.93
CA PRO A 113 7.94 5.58 11.10
C PRO A 113 7.99 5.11 12.55
N GLY A 114 8.97 5.58 13.31
CA GLY A 114 9.08 5.24 14.75
C GLY A 114 7.90 5.73 15.55
N LYS A 115 7.48 6.95 15.31
CA LYS A 115 6.29 7.53 15.99
C LYS A 115 5.02 6.80 15.57
N TYR A 116 4.88 6.47 14.30
CA TYR A 116 3.74 5.69 13.79
C TYR A 116 3.64 4.34 14.50
N ARG A 117 4.76 3.62 14.62
CA ARG A 117 4.81 2.34 15.32
C ARG A 117 4.40 2.48 16.79
N ASP A 118 4.94 3.48 17.49
CA ASP A 118 4.63 3.70 18.90
C ASP A 118 3.14 3.89 19.13
N GLU A 119 2.48 4.64 18.26
CA GLU A 119 1.04 4.92 18.38
C GLU A 119 0.17 3.72 18.01
N HIS A 120 0.51 2.97 16.95
CA HIS A 120 -0.35 1.91 16.40
C HIS A 120 0.00 0.52 16.94
N TYR A 121 1.25 0.27 17.28
CA TYR A 121 1.68 -0.99 17.88
C TYR A 121 1.08 -1.16 19.29
N MET A 122 0.94 -0.10 20.05
CA MET A 122 0.29 -0.14 21.35
C MET A 122 -1.19 -0.55 21.27
N ILE A 123 -1.91 -0.12 20.25
CA ILE A 123 -3.30 -0.53 20.01
C ILE A 123 -3.37 -2.04 19.76
N HIS A 124 -2.44 -2.59 18.98
CA HIS A 124 -2.36 -4.02 18.70
C HIS A 124 -2.04 -4.82 19.99
N TRP A 125 -1.13 -4.31 20.81
CA TRP A 125 -0.79 -4.91 22.10
C TRP A 125 -1.99 -4.96 23.04
N ASP A 126 -2.78 -3.91 23.09
CA ASP A 126 -3.97 -3.86 23.92
C ASP A 126 -5.04 -4.86 23.46
N ILE A 127 -5.21 -5.04 22.17
CA ILE A 127 -6.12 -6.05 21.61
C ILE A 127 -5.65 -7.46 21.98
N GLU A 128 -4.36 -7.75 21.87
CA GLU A 128 -3.80 -9.05 22.27
C GLU A 128 -3.99 -9.31 23.76
N LYS A 129 -3.78 -8.30 24.60
CA LYS A 129 -4.04 -8.38 26.04
C LYS A 129 -5.51 -8.71 26.33
N GLU A 130 -6.43 -8.03 25.68
CA GLU A 130 -7.87 -8.28 25.83
C GLU A 130 -8.26 -9.70 25.42
N LEU A 131 -7.69 -10.20 24.33
CA LEU A 131 -7.92 -11.56 23.85
C LEU A 131 -7.35 -12.60 24.84
N CYS A 132 -6.16 -12.36 25.38
CA CYS A 132 -5.55 -13.26 26.40
C CYS A 132 -6.39 -13.28 27.69
N VAL A 133 -6.87 -12.15 28.17
CA VAL A 133 -7.72 -12.05 29.35
C VAL A 133 -9.06 -12.76 29.13
N ALA A 134 -9.66 -12.61 27.95
CA ALA A 134 -10.90 -13.30 27.58
C ALA A 134 -10.73 -14.82 27.56
N SER A 135 -9.62 -15.35 27.03
CA SER A 135 -9.36 -16.79 27.00
C SER A 135 -9.10 -17.36 28.41
N GLU A 136 -8.45 -16.62 29.29
CA GLU A 136 -8.26 -17.04 30.69
C GLU A 136 -9.58 -17.06 31.48
N SER A 137 -10.49 -16.14 31.22
CA SER A 137 -11.79 -16.12 31.88
C SER A 137 -12.69 -17.25 31.39
N GLU A 138 -12.59 -17.66 30.14
CA GLU A 138 -13.32 -18.83 29.62
C GLU A 138 -12.80 -20.14 30.22
N LEU A 139 -11.48 -20.28 30.37
CA LEU A 139 -10.86 -21.44 31.02
C LEU A 139 -11.27 -21.59 32.48
N LYS A 140 -11.45 -20.49 33.21
CA LYS A 140 -11.92 -20.51 34.62
C LYS A 140 -13.40 -20.91 34.76
N LYS A 141 -14.23 -20.66 33.73
CA LYS A 141 -15.63 -21.05 33.73
C LYS A 141 -15.84 -22.53 33.48
N GLU A 142 -14.93 -23.19 32.78
CA GLU A 142 -14.99 -24.65 32.53
C GLU A 142 -14.50 -25.51 33.72
N GLN A 143 -13.81 -24.89 34.70
CA GLN A 143 -13.31 -25.60 35.89
C GLN A 143 -14.31 -25.55 37.09
N ASP A 144 -15.34 -24.77 37.01
CA ASP A 144 -16.42 -24.73 38.00
C ASP A 144 -17.63 -25.56 37.53
#